data_36c49bd7f0c1bdb73f578e8dc4476025
#
_entry.id   36c49bd7f0c1bdb73f578e8dc4476025
#
_cell.length_a   1.000
_cell.length_b   1.000
_cell.length_c   1.000
_cell.angle_alpha   90.00
_cell.angle_beta   90.00
_cell.angle_gamma   90.00
#
_symmetry.space_group_name_H-M   'P 1'
#
loop_
_entity.id
_entity.type
_entity.pdbx_description
1 polymer ?
#
loop_
_entity_poly.entity_id
_entity_poly.type
_entity_poly.pdbx_seq_one_letter_code
_entity_poly.pdbx_strand_id
1 'polypeptide(L)'
;MSVMTQRIEPVAMRRTLGRFTTGVTVVTTARGGEVHAMTANAFTSVSLDPPLVLVSVDRRTRMHALLPDTRRYGVSVLASDQERVAWHFAGRPLRDPGELFEWTGEVPFVRGAIAHVGCSLHAEHAAGDHTLYLGRVEHLHSRPGEPLVFHAGAFGRLSPEEQVVAHSWGW
;
A
#
# COMPACT_ATOMS: atom_id res chain seq x y z
N MET A 1 -13.87 -24.21 32.69
CA MET A 1 -14.22 -24.47 31.28
C MET A 1 -13.07 -23.93 30.41
N SER A 2 -12.29 -24.83 29.82
CA SER A 2 -11.22 -24.45 28.92
C SER A 2 -11.86 -23.98 27.61
N VAL A 3 -11.72 -22.68 27.27
CA VAL A 3 -12.12 -22.19 25.96
C VAL A 3 -11.12 -22.76 24.98
N MET A 4 -11.51 -23.81 24.25
CA MET A 4 -10.74 -24.31 23.13
C MET A 4 -10.62 -23.18 22.11
N THR A 5 -9.46 -22.55 22.02
CA THR A 5 -9.18 -21.55 21.00
C THR A 5 -9.22 -22.26 19.65
N GLN A 6 -10.30 -22.09 18.91
CA GLN A 6 -10.46 -22.67 17.59
C GLN A 6 -9.37 -22.11 16.68
N ARG A 7 -8.59 -22.99 16.05
CA ARG A 7 -7.56 -22.59 15.09
C ARG A 7 -8.23 -21.89 13.91
N ILE A 8 -7.85 -20.64 13.66
CA ILE A 8 -8.36 -19.88 12.52
C ILE A 8 -7.65 -20.36 11.24
N GLU A 9 -8.44 -20.86 10.30
CA GLU A 9 -7.93 -21.30 9.01
C GLU A 9 -7.58 -20.09 8.13
N PRO A 10 -6.38 -20.04 7.47
CA PRO A 10 -5.93 -18.91 6.68
C PRO A 10 -6.88 -18.49 5.56
N VAL A 11 -7.55 -19.46 4.92
CA VAL A 11 -8.53 -19.20 3.85
C VAL A 11 -9.78 -18.52 4.41
N ALA A 12 -10.27 -18.96 5.57
CA ALA A 12 -11.41 -18.33 6.22
C ALA A 12 -11.09 -16.91 6.65
N MET A 13 -9.90 -16.68 7.22
CA MET A 13 -9.41 -15.35 7.59
C MET A 13 -9.35 -14.41 6.38
N ARG A 14 -8.72 -14.82 5.28
CA ARG A 14 -8.63 -14.02 4.04
C ARG A 14 -10.01 -13.68 3.49
N ARG A 15 -10.95 -14.63 3.48
CA ARG A 15 -12.33 -14.41 3.00
C ARG A 15 -13.06 -13.38 3.86
N THR A 16 -12.91 -13.47 5.18
CA THR A 16 -13.56 -12.55 6.12
C THR A 16 -12.97 -11.16 6.01
N LEU A 17 -11.64 -11.04 6.07
CA LEU A 17 -10.95 -9.74 5.95
C LEU A 17 -11.12 -9.11 4.57
N GLY A 18 -11.31 -9.91 3.52
CA GLY A 18 -11.61 -9.43 2.16
C GLY A 18 -12.95 -8.68 2.05
N ARG A 19 -13.83 -8.76 3.07
CA ARG A 19 -15.05 -7.93 3.13
C ARG A 19 -14.76 -6.48 3.47
N PHE A 20 -13.61 -6.21 4.06
CA PHE A 20 -13.15 -4.86 4.31
C PHE A 20 -12.56 -4.28 3.03
N THR A 21 -13.33 -3.40 2.38
CA THR A 21 -12.92 -2.72 1.15
C THR A 21 -11.78 -1.75 1.42
N THR A 22 -10.75 -1.79 0.60
CA THR A 22 -9.59 -0.90 0.70
C THR A 22 -9.31 -0.19 -0.62
N GLY A 23 -8.51 0.87 -0.56
CA GLY A 23 -7.76 1.35 -1.72
C GLY A 23 -6.68 0.34 -2.13
N VAL A 24 -6.00 0.65 -3.21
CA VAL A 24 -4.86 -0.12 -3.72
C VAL A 24 -3.64 0.78 -3.79
N THR A 25 -2.54 0.34 -3.22
CA THR A 25 -1.28 1.07 -3.25
C THR A 25 -0.19 0.27 -3.93
N VAL A 26 0.83 0.97 -4.40
CA VAL A 26 2.13 0.38 -4.76
C VAL A 26 3.16 0.97 -3.81
N VAL A 27 3.81 0.09 -3.06
CA VAL A 27 4.95 0.44 -2.21
C VAL A 27 6.22 0.32 -3.04
N THR A 28 7.05 1.35 -3.01
CA THR A 28 8.28 1.44 -3.79
C THR A 28 9.47 1.76 -2.91
N THR A 29 10.62 1.23 -3.25
CA THR A 29 11.93 1.66 -2.74
C THR A 29 12.96 1.58 -3.86
N ALA A 30 14.11 2.21 -3.68
CA ALA A 30 15.19 2.14 -4.66
C ALA A 30 16.52 1.81 -3.99
N ARG A 31 17.32 0.98 -4.64
CA ARG A 31 18.67 0.63 -4.22
C ARG A 31 19.60 0.63 -5.43
N GLY A 32 20.64 1.48 -5.38
CA GLY A 32 21.58 1.60 -6.50
C GLY A 32 20.94 2.05 -7.81
N GLY A 33 19.87 2.85 -7.76
CA GLY A 33 19.11 3.30 -8.95
C GLY A 33 18.09 2.28 -9.47
N GLU A 34 18.08 1.06 -8.95
CA GLU A 34 17.09 0.03 -9.28
C GLU A 34 15.85 0.19 -8.40
N VAL A 35 14.66 0.32 -9.02
CA VAL A 35 13.38 0.42 -8.32
C VAL A 35 12.84 -0.97 -8.01
N HIS A 36 12.40 -1.16 -6.76
CA HIS A 36 11.61 -2.29 -6.33
C HIS A 36 10.23 -1.81 -5.93
N ALA A 37 9.21 -2.52 -6.42
CA ALA A 37 7.83 -2.16 -6.19
C ALA A 37 6.98 -3.40 -5.91
N MET A 38 5.96 -3.24 -5.06
CA MET A 38 4.96 -4.26 -4.80
C MET A 38 3.59 -3.64 -4.59
N THR A 39 2.57 -4.28 -5.11
CA THR A 39 1.18 -3.92 -4.82
C THR A 39 0.80 -4.35 -3.41
N ALA A 40 0.19 -3.44 -2.67
CA ALA A 40 -0.30 -3.68 -1.32
C ALA A 40 -1.62 -2.95 -1.08
N ASN A 41 -2.50 -3.57 -0.30
CA ASN A 41 -3.69 -2.92 0.26
C ASN A 41 -3.58 -2.74 1.78
N ALA A 42 -2.56 -3.30 2.40
CA ALA A 42 -2.27 -3.19 3.83
C ALA A 42 -1.49 -1.89 4.11
N PHE A 43 -2.15 -0.77 3.90
CA PHE A 43 -1.67 0.59 4.16
C PHE A 43 -2.67 1.33 5.04
N THR A 44 -2.19 2.09 6.02
CA THR A 44 -3.04 2.93 6.86
C THR A 44 -2.30 4.14 7.41
N SER A 45 -3.04 5.22 7.64
CA SER A 45 -2.60 6.37 8.45
C SER A 45 -2.50 5.96 9.93
N VAL A 46 -1.53 6.53 10.65
CA VAL A 46 -1.27 6.20 12.06
C VAL A 46 -1.32 7.43 12.94
N SER A 47 -0.66 8.53 12.55
CA SER A 47 -0.53 9.73 13.39
C SER A 47 -0.36 10.97 12.53
N LEU A 48 -0.86 12.10 13.01
CA LEU A 48 -0.65 13.41 12.40
C LEU A 48 0.53 14.15 13.04
N ASP A 49 0.83 13.89 14.30
CA ASP A 49 1.97 14.48 15.01
C ASP A 49 2.67 13.45 15.92
N PRO A 50 3.85 12.96 15.53
CA PRO A 50 4.48 13.14 14.22
C PRO A 50 3.66 12.47 13.10
N PRO A 51 3.82 12.89 11.83
CA PRO A 51 3.07 12.32 10.72
C PRO A 51 3.59 10.91 10.39
N LEU A 52 2.78 9.90 10.68
CA LEU A 52 3.14 8.49 10.51
C LEU A 52 2.10 7.75 9.68
N VAL A 53 2.60 6.85 8.86
CA VAL A 53 1.82 5.84 8.14
C VAL A 53 2.40 4.46 8.39
N LEU A 54 1.62 3.41 8.09
CA LEU A 54 2.02 2.02 8.24
C LEU A 54 1.78 1.25 6.94
N VAL A 55 2.75 0.42 6.56
CA VAL A 55 2.60 -0.64 5.57
C VAL A 55 2.94 -1.98 6.22
N SER A 56 2.14 -3.01 5.93
CA SER A 56 2.39 -4.39 6.38
C SER A 56 2.96 -5.19 5.22
N VAL A 57 4.14 -5.77 5.40
CA VAL A 57 4.90 -6.43 4.34
C VAL A 57 5.21 -7.87 4.73
N ASP A 58 4.86 -8.84 3.86
CA ASP A 58 5.18 -10.25 4.05
C ASP A 58 6.71 -10.44 4.06
N ARG A 59 7.20 -11.15 5.08
CA ARG A 59 8.63 -11.39 5.33
C ARG A 59 9.34 -12.16 4.23
N ARG A 60 8.60 -12.83 3.34
CA ARG A 60 9.15 -13.57 2.19
C ARG A 60 9.39 -12.69 0.96
N THR A 61 8.92 -11.44 0.97
CA THR A 61 9.06 -10.54 -0.17
C THR A 61 10.43 -9.90 -0.27
N ARG A 62 10.82 -9.53 -1.49
CA ARG A 62 12.03 -8.75 -1.72
C ARG A 62 11.95 -7.35 -1.07
N MET A 63 10.77 -6.76 -0.99
CA MET A 63 10.53 -5.49 -0.31
C MET A 63 10.95 -5.56 1.17
N HIS A 64 10.56 -6.63 1.87
CA HIS A 64 10.97 -6.85 3.25
C HIS A 64 12.49 -6.87 3.42
N ALA A 65 13.20 -7.51 2.49
CA ALA A 65 14.67 -7.58 2.55
C ALA A 65 15.36 -6.24 2.26
N LEU A 66 14.70 -5.32 1.54
CA LEU A 66 15.29 -4.06 1.11
C LEU A 66 15.02 -2.89 2.06
N LEU A 67 13.82 -2.82 2.66
CA LEU A 67 13.41 -1.67 3.48
C LEU A 67 14.34 -1.33 4.65
N PRO A 68 14.91 -2.31 5.39
CA PRO A 68 15.86 -2.02 6.46
C PRO A 68 17.14 -1.33 5.97
N ASP A 69 17.59 -1.65 4.76
CA ASP A 69 18.81 -1.08 4.16
C ASP A 69 18.54 0.28 3.53
N THR A 70 17.48 0.39 2.72
CA THR A 70 17.16 1.63 1.98
C THR A 70 16.64 2.73 2.88
N ARG A 71 15.94 2.35 3.95
CA ARG A 71 15.34 3.22 4.98
C ARG A 71 14.41 4.31 4.43
N ARG A 72 14.05 4.23 3.15
CA ARG A 72 13.14 5.14 2.45
C ARG A 72 12.20 4.34 1.56
N TYR A 73 10.95 4.77 1.51
CA TYR A 73 9.97 4.18 0.62
C TYR A 73 8.89 5.17 0.20
N GLY A 74 8.31 4.90 -0.95
CA GLY A 74 7.14 5.59 -1.46
C GLY A 74 5.89 4.73 -1.36
N VAL A 75 4.75 5.36 -1.17
CA VAL A 75 3.45 4.74 -1.31
C VAL A 75 2.68 5.54 -2.34
N SER A 76 2.28 4.88 -3.42
CA SER A 76 1.47 5.47 -4.49
C SER A 76 0.05 4.92 -4.40
N VAL A 77 -0.93 5.77 -4.18
CA VAL A 77 -2.35 5.38 -4.20
C VAL A 77 -2.82 5.35 -5.65
N LEU A 78 -3.19 4.17 -6.15
CA LEU A 78 -3.50 3.98 -7.56
C LEU A 78 -4.86 4.59 -7.95
N ALA A 79 -4.89 5.16 -9.15
CA ALA A 79 -6.10 5.61 -9.80
C ALA A 79 -6.92 4.42 -10.34
N SER A 80 -8.22 4.63 -10.54
CA SER A 80 -9.18 3.60 -10.98
C SER A 80 -8.84 2.96 -12.34
N ASP A 81 -8.07 3.62 -13.19
CA ASP A 81 -7.60 3.13 -14.49
C ASP A 81 -6.25 2.39 -14.42
N GLN A 82 -5.64 2.29 -13.23
CA GLN A 82 -4.33 1.67 -13.01
C GLN A 82 -4.40 0.19 -12.57
N GLU A 83 -5.48 -0.52 -12.84
CA GLU A 83 -5.63 -1.95 -12.50
C GLU A 83 -4.48 -2.79 -13.09
N ARG A 84 -4.06 -2.51 -14.34
CA ARG A 84 -2.96 -3.22 -14.98
C ARG A 84 -1.63 -3.00 -14.27
N VAL A 85 -1.39 -1.81 -13.72
CA VAL A 85 -0.22 -1.50 -12.90
C VAL A 85 -0.26 -2.26 -11.58
N ALA A 86 -1.44 -2.35 -10.95
CA ALA A 86 -1.63 -3.16 -9.74
C ALA A 86 -1.28 -4.63 -10.00
N TRP A 87 -1.76 -5.22 -11.09
CA TRP A 87 -1.42 -6.59 -11.45
C TRP A 87 0.06 -6.78 -11.77
N HIS A 88 0.70 -5.79 -12.41
CA HIS A 88 2.13 -5.84 -12.73
C HIS A 88 2.97 -6.07 -11.47
N PHE A 89 2.75 -5.27 -10.44
CA PHE A 89 3.48 -5.37 -9.17
C PHE A 89 2.91 -6.42 -8.20
N ALA A 90 1.82 -7.10 -8.58
CA ALA A 90 1.27 -8.27 -7.89
C ALA A 90 1.71 -9.61 -8.54
N GLY A 91 2.72 -9.59 -9.40
CA GLY A 91 3.30 -10.81 -10.00
C GLY A 91 2.76 -11.18 -11.38
N ARG A 92 2.03 -10.26 -12.06
CA ARG A 92 1.58 -10.43 -13.45
C ARG A 92 2.18 -9.33 -14.34
N PRO A 93 3.47 -9.43 -14.73
CA PRO A 93 4.19 -8.35 -15.37
C PRO A 93 3.58 -7.95 -16.72
N LEU A 94 3.55 -6.65 -16.98
CA LEU A 94 3.22 -6.09 -18.29
C LEU A 94 4.31 -6.46 -19.30
N ARG A 95 3.94 -6.69 -20.56
CA ARG A 95 4.90 -6.97 -21.65
C ARG A 95 5.75 -5.74 -21.98
N ASP A 96 5.12 -4.57 -21.99
CA ASP A 96 5.77 -3.29 -22.21
C ASP A 96 5.25 -2.29 -21.18
N PRO A 97 5.94 -2.16 -20.03
CA PRO A 97 5.50 -1.29 -18.96
C PRO A 97 5.72 0.21 -19.23
N GLY A 98 6.57 0.58 -20.22
CA GLY A 98 6.99 1.97 -20.44
C GLY A 98 7.64 2.59 -19.19
N GLU A 99 7.57 3.92 -19.08
CA GLU A 99 8.02 4.63 -17.89
C GLU A 99 6.96 4.60 -16.78
N LEU A 100 7.07 3.65 -15.86
CA LEU A 100 6.12 3.50 -14.75
C LEU A 100 6.36 4.45 -13.58
N PHE A 101 7.56 5.01 -13.46
CA PHE A 101 7.96 5.76 -12.27
C PHE A 101 8.29 7.21 -12.55
N GLU A 102 8.01 8.04 -11.57
CA GLU A 102 8.54 9.39 -11.41
C GLU A 102 9.20 9.51 -10.03
N TRP A 103 10.12 10.47 -9.88
CA TRP A 103 10.96 10.56 -8.71
C TRP A 103 10.76 11.86 -7.94
N THR A 104 10.76 11.77 -6.62
CA THR A 104 10.92 12.91 -5.72
C THR A 104 12.13 12.64 -4.84
N GLY A 105 13.22 13.35 -5.10
CA GLY A 105 14.52 13.04 -4.50
C GLY A 105 14.95 11.61 -4.85
N GLU A 106 15.17 10.79 -3.83
CA GLU A 106 15.59 9.38 -3.99
C GLU A 106 14.42 8.38 -3.95
N VAL A 107 13.19 8.87 -3.85
CA VAL A 107 12.00 8.00 -3.71
C VAL A 107 11.25 7.93 -5.04
N PRO A 108 11.10 6.73 -5.62
CA PRO A 108 10.28 6.53 -6.81
C PRO A 108 8.80 6.40 -6.45
N PHE A 109 7.94 6.92 -7.32
CA PHE A 109 6.48 6.80 -7.23
C PHE A 109 5.90 6.32 -8.55
N VAL A 110 4.76 5.66 -8.50
CA VAL A 110 4.02 5.27 -9.71
C VAL A 110 3.47 6.51 -10.38
N ARG A 111 3.88 6.70 -11.64
CA ARG A 111 3.39 7.80 -12.48
C ARG A 111 1.87 7.73 -12.64
N GLY A 112 1.20 8.87 -12.50
CA GLY A 112 -0.25 8.97 -12.66
C GLY A 112 -1.09 8.44 -11.50
N ALA A 113 -0.49 8.04 -10.39
CA ALA A 113 -1.22 7.75 -9.16
C ALA A 113 -1.93 9.01 -8.61
N ILE A 114 -3.00 8.83 -7.84
CA ILE A 114 -3.78 9.96 -7.31
C ILE A 114 -3.19 10.55 -6.04
N ALA A 115 -2.32 9.79 -5.33
CA ALA A 115 -1.56 10.34 -4.22
C ALA A 115 -0.19 9.66 -4.09
N HIS A 116 0.80 10.42 -3.64
CA HIS A 116 2.13 9.97 -3.29
C HIS A 116 2.43 10.32 -1.83
N VAL A 117 2.92 9.35 -1.09
CA VAL A 117 3.37 9.50 0.30
C VAL A 117 4.80 9.01 0.39
N GLY A 118 5.75 9.92 0.54
CA GLY A 118 7.18 9.60 0.68
C GLY A 118 7.58 9.53 2.15
N CYS A 119 8.26 8.46 2.53
CA CYS A 119 8.57 8.16 3.91
C CYS A 119 10.05 7.83 4.14
N SER A 120 10.55 8.26 5.28
CA SER A 120 11.70 7.62 5.93
C SER A 120 11.21 6.54 6.91
N LEU A 121 11.95 5.45 7.03
CA LEU A 121 11.63 4.38 7.96
C LEU A 121 11.79 4.86 9.41
N HIS A 122 10.68 4.93 10.14
CA HIS A 122 10.63 5.37 11.53
C HIS A 122 10.83 4.21 12.50
N ALA A 123 10.09 3.12 12.31
CA ALA A 123 10.16 1.92 13.13
C ALA A 123 9.71 0.69 12.35
N GLU A 124 10.12 -0.48 12.82
CA GLU A 124 9.66 -1.77 12.30
C GLU A 124 9.29 -2.71 13.44
N HIS A 125 8.22 -3.48 13.25
CA HIS A 125 7.72 -4.41 14.25
C HIS A 125 7.38 -5.75 13.61
N ALA A 126 7.97 -6.83 14.11
CA ALA A 126 7.62 -8.17 13.68
C ALA A 126 6.18 -8.50 14.12
N ALA A 127 5.37 -8.99 13.18
CA ALA A 127 3.96 -9.30 13.38
C ALA A 127 3.59 -10.60 12.62
N GLY A 128 3.84 -11.75 13.24
CA GLY A 128 3.60 -13.06 12.61
C GLY A 128 4.48 -13.28 11.39
N ASP A 129 3.87 -13.58 10.23
CA ASP A 129 4.53 -13.76 8.94
C ASP A 129 4.79 -12.44 8.18
N HIS A 130 4.44 -11.30 8.79
CA HIS A 130 4.67 -9.95 8.28
C HIS A 130 5.57 -9.13 9.19
N THR A 131 6.03 -8.01 8.67
CA THR A 131 6.63 -6.90 9.43
C THR A 131 5.83 -5.63 9.16
N LEU A 132 5.52 -4.91 10.23
CA LEU A 132 4.86 -3.61 10.17
C LEU A 132 5.95 -2.55 10.07
N TYR A 133 5.97 -1.80 8.98
CA TYR A 133 6.89 -0.71 8.74
C TYR A 133 6.17 0.62 8.97
N LEU A 134 6.55 1.32 10.03
CA LEU A 134 6.08 2.69 10.25
C LEU A 134 7.00 3.65 9.50
N GLY A 135 6.39 4.47 8.66
CA GLY A 135 7.08 5.52 7.94
C GLY A 135 6.75 6.88 8.50
N ARG A 136 7.78 7.69 8.72
CA ARG A 136 7.61 9.13 8.94
C ARG A 136 7.42 9.78 7.60
N VAL A 137 6.31 10.47 7.44
CA VAL A 137 5.96 11.14 6.19
C VAL A 137 6.82 12.39 6.02
N GLU A 138 7.54 12.46 4.89
CA GLU A 138 8.43 13.57 4.52
C GLU A 138 7.98 14.26 3.22
N HIS A 139 7.17 13.58 2.41
CA HIS A 139 6.65 14.10 1.15
C HIS A 139 5.21 13.69 0.94
N LEU A 140 4.39 14.63 0.50
CA LEU A 140 3.00 14.40 0.10
C LEU A 140 2.72 15.08 -1.23
N HIS A 141 2.03 14.36 -2.10
CA HIS A 141 1.41 14.90 -3.30
C HIS A 141 0.06 14.24 -3.50
N SER A 142 -0.94 14.99 -3.94
CA SER A 142 -2.23 14.44 -4.32
C SER A 142 -2.84 15.25 -5.46
N ARG A 143 -3.66 14.58 -6.27
CA ARG A 143 -4.44 15.18 -7.34
C ARG A 143 -5.88 14.64 -7.32
N PRO A 144 -6.84 15.37 -7.87
CA PRO A 144 -8.18 14.83 -8.09
C PRO A 144 -8.13 13.54 -8.93
N GLY A 145 -9.00 12.59 -8.60
CA GLY A 145 -9.11 11.32 -9.31
C GLY A 145 -9.83 10.27 -8.48
N GLU A 146 -10.37 9.27 -9.14
CA GLU A 146 -11.04 8.15 -8.48
C GLU A 146 -10.01 7.08 -8.10
N PRO A 147 -10.09 6.49 -6.89
CA PRO A 147 -9.18 5.45 -6.47
C PRO A 147 -9.52 4.10 -7.12
N LEU A 148 -8.50 3.28 -7.34
CA LEU A 148 -8.67 1.85 -7.53
C LEU A 148 -9.06 1.20 -6.20
N VAL A 149 -10.11 0.39 -6.21
CA VAL A 149 -10.66 -0.27 -5.02
C VAL A 149 -10.37 -1.77 -5.06
N PHE A 150 -10.14 -2.37 -3.90
CA PHE A 150 -10.00 -3.81 -3.74
C PHE A 150 -11.05 -4.32 -2.74
N HIS A 151 -11.86 -5.30 -3.19
CA HIS A 151 -12.89 -5.92 -2.39
C HIS A 151 -13.03 -7.41 -2.74
N ALA A 152 -13.08 -8.27 -1.74
CA ALA A 152 -13.34 -9.71 -1.89
C ALA A 152 -12.48 -10.41 -2.96
N GLY A 153 -11.21 -9.97 -3.12
CA GLY A 153 -10.28 -10.56 -4.08
C GLY A 153 -10.36 -9.96 -5.51
N ALA A 154 -11.16 -8.91 -5.71
CA ALA A 154 -11.34 -8.25 -7.00
C ALA A 154 -11.03 -6.76 -6.93
N PHE A 155 -10.53 -6.21 -8.03
CA PHE A 155 -10.47 -4.76 -8.22
C PHE A 155 -11.82 -4.20 -8.65
N GLY A 156 -12.10 -2.97 -8.23
CA GLY A 156 -13.35 -2.26 -8.53
C GLY A 156 -13.15 -0.76 -8.53
N ARG A 157 -14.29 -0.05 -8.64
CA ARG A 157 -14.37 1.41 -8.62
C ARG A 157 -15.47 1.84 -7.67
N LEU A 158 -15.36 3.07 -7.15
CA LEU A 158 -16.46 3.69 -6.42
C LEU A 158 -17.52 4.17 -7.39
N SER A 159 -18.81 4.06 -6.99
CA SER A 159 -19.89 4.73 -7.71
C SER A 159 -19.92 6.21 -7.30
N PRO A 160 -19.81 7.16 -8.23
CA PRO A 160 -19.87 8.58 -7.89
C PRO A 160 -21.20 9.01 -7.27
N GLU A 161 -22.28 8.33 -7.61
CA GLU A 161 -23.64 8.63 -7.14
C GLU A 161 -23.88 8.28 -5.67
N GLU A 162 -23.02 7.46 -5.09
CA GLU A 162 -23.12 6.97 -3.70
C GLU A 162 -22.13 7.63 -2.75
N GLN A 163 -21.36 8.62 -3.20
CA GLN A 163 -20.38 9.29 -2.35
C GLN A 163 -21.07 10.31 -1.42
N VAL A 164 -21.24 9.92 -0.16
CA VAL A 164 -21.66 10.83 0.91
C VAL A 164 -20.43 11.39 1.61
N VAL A 165 -20.25 12.71 1.54
CA VAL A 165 -19.12 13.36 2.22
C VAL A 165 -19.37 13.37 3.73
N ALA A 166 -18.57 12.64 4.47
CA ALA A 166 -18.57 12.67 5.93
C ALA A 166 -17.73 13.84 6.45
N HIS A 167 -18.40 14.95 6.80
CA HIS A 167 -17.74 16.19 7.26
C HIS A 167 -17.13 16.12 8.66
N SER A 168 -17.26 15.02 9.40
CA SER A 168 -16.97 14.95 10.83
C SER A 168 -16.16 13.74 11.30
N TRP A 169 -15.42 13.10 10.43
CA TRP A 169 -14.45 12.10 10.89
C TRP A 169 -13.23 12.84 11.40
N GLY A 170 -13.08 12.90 12.73
CA GLY A 170 -11.96 13.56 13.37
C GLY A 170 -10.63 12.87 13.07
N TRP A 171 -9.92 13.45 12.13
CA TRP A 171 -8.52 13.24 11.89
C TRP A 171 -7.78 14.52 12.24
#